data_3f4e0658655a19bd011b161dfe5d2873
#
_entry.id   3f4e0658655a19bd011b161dfe5d2873
#
_cell.length_a   1.000
_cell.length_b   1.000
_cell.length_c   1.000
_cell.angle_alpha   90.00
_cell.angle_beta   90.00
_cell.angle_gamma   90.00
#
_symmetry.space_group_name_H-M   'P 1'
#
loop_
_entity.id
_entity.type
_entity.pdbx_description
1 polymer ?
#
loop_
_entity_poly.entity_id
_entity_poly.type
_entity_poly.pdbx_seq_one_letter_code
_entity_poly.pdbx_strand_id
1 'polypeptide(L)' 'MIKAGDMFKNIESGKMFTVKSVDPRLIILGTKDGTHSMFVNPNSIESAFVSVIEDEVKDKVK' A
#
# COMPACT_ATOMS: atom_id res chain seq x y z
N MET A 1 -11.24 -0.82 -3.89
CA MET A 1 -10.51 -1.80 -4.69
C MET A 1 -9.04 -1.41 -4.81
N ILE A 2 -8.15 -2.35 -4.60
CA ILE A 2 -6.72 -2.08 -4.60
C ILE A 2 -6.18 -2.15 -6.01
N LYS A 3 -5.32 -1.20 -6.37
CA LYS A 3 -4.72 -1.20 -7.70
C LYS A 3 -3.29 -0.67 -7.61
N ALA A 4 -2.54 -0.93 -8.67
CA ALA A 4 -1.15 -0.47 -8.73
C ALA A 4 -1.09 1.04 -8.55
N GLY A 5 -0.13 1.49 -7.75
CA GLY A 5 0.01 2.89 -7.44
C GLY A 5 -0.61 3.30 -6.12
N ASP A 6 -1.50 2.48 -5.58
CA ASP A 6 -2.06 2.76 -4.27
C ASP A 6 -0.97 2.67 -3.21
N MET A 7 -1.20 3.37 -2.10
CA MET A 7 -0.23 3.39 -1.02
C MET A 7 -0.82 2.77 0.23
N PHE A 8 0.00 2.04 0.94
CA PHE A 8 -0.38 1.41 2.20
C PHE A 8 0.70 1.64 3.23
N LYS A 9 0.28 1.68 4.47
CA LYS A 9 1.19 1.84 5.59
C LYS A 9 1.09 0.60 6.48
N ASN A 10 2.24 0.02 6.79
CA ASN A 10 2.26 -1.13 7.69
C ASN A 10 1.91 -0.68 9.09
N ILE A 11 0.95 -1.36 9.70
CA ILE A 11 0.45 -0.97 11.01
C ILE A 11 1.52 -1.09 12.07
N GLU A 12 2.30 -2.15 11.99
CA GLU A 12 3.31 -2.43 13.01
C GLU A 12 4.53 -1.53 12.90
N SER A 13 5.07 -1.42 11.69
CA SER A 13 6.33 -0.70 11.52
C SER A 13 6.14 0.76 11.16
N GLY A 14 4.96 1.14 10.69
CA GLY A 14 4.73 2.49 10.23
C GLY A 14 5.34 2.80 8.87
N LYS A 15 5.91 1.81 8.22
CA LYS A 15 6.55 2.04 6.92
C LYS A 15 5.53 2.12 5.82
N MET A 16 5.84 2.96 4.84
CA MET A 16 4.97 3.17 3.69
C MET A 16 5.38 2.26 2.54
N PHE A 17 4.37 1.75 1.84
CA PHE A 17 4.57 0.89 0.68
C PHE A 17 3.68 1.35 -0.44
N THR A 18 4.14 1.10 -1.66
CA THR A 18 3.34 1.35 -2.85
C THR A 18 3.00 0.03 -3.51
N VAL A 19 1.76 -0.10 -3.95
CA VAL A 19 1.33 -1.30 -4.66
C VAL A 19 1.99 -1.31 -6.02
N LYS A 20 2.79 -2.35 -6.28
CA LYS A 20 3.49 -2.48 -7.54
C LYS A 20 2.71 -3.28 -8.55
N SER A 21 2.02 -4.31 -8.10
CA SER A 21 1.17 -5.06 -8.99
C SER A 21 0.09 -5.76 -8.18
N VAL A 22 -1.03 -6.03 -8.84
CA VAL A 22 -2.17 -6.65 -8.20
C VAL A 22 -2.58 -7.86 -9.02
N ASP A 23 -2.72 -8.96 -8.34
CA ASP A 23 -3.15 -10.22 -8.91
C ASP A 23 -4.26 -10.76 -8.00
N PRO A 24 -5.22 -11.51 -8.51
CA PRO A 24 -6.29 -12.01 -7.63
C PRO A 24 -5.81 -12.74 -6.40
N ARG A 25 -4.62 -13.32 -6.45
CA ARG A 25 -4.11 -14.09 -5.33
C ARG A 25 -2.98 -13.42 -4.59
N LEU A 26 -2.40 -12.36 -5.16
CA LEU A 26 -1.19 -11.81 -4.61
C LEU A 26 -1.06 -10.33 -4.93
N ILE A 27 -0.68 -9.57 -3.92
CA ILE A 27 -0.38 -8.17 -4.11
C ILE A 27 1.09 -7.97 -3.81
N ILE A 28 1.79 -7.27 -4.69
CA ILE A 28 3.20 -6.97 -4.48
C ILE A 28 3.32 -5.53 -4.05
N LEU A 29 3.89 -5.34 -2.86
CA LEU A 29 4.15 -4.02 -2.30
C LEU A 29 5.64 -3.74 -2.35
N GLY A 30 5.98 -2.49 -2.57
CA GLY A 30 7.38 -2.08 -2.56
C GLY A 30 7.57 -0.78 -1.84
N THR A 31 8.75 -0.60 -1.25
CA THR A 31 9.09 0.66 -0.60
C THR A 31 9.35 1.70 -1.68
N LYS A 32 9.26 2.96 -1.26
CA LYS A 32 9.43 4.06 -2.20
C LYS A 32 10.81 4.06 -2.85
N ASP A 33 11.83 3.70 -2.10
CA ASP A 33 13.19 3.68 -2.62
C ASP A 33 13.49 2.40 -3.40
N GLY A 34 12.56 1.46 -3.43
CA GLY A 34 12.75 0.24 -4.21
C GLY A 34 13.66 -0.80 -3.58
N THR A 35 14.06 -0.59 -2.34
CA THR A 35 15.01 -1.52 -1.71
C THR A 35 14.33 -2.74 -1.11
N HIS A 36 13.03 -2.66 -0.84
CA HIS A 36 12.31 -3.78 -0.24
C HIS A 36 11.01 -4.00 -0.97
N SER A 37 10.62 -5.25 -1.04
CA SER A 37 9.30 -5.59 -1.54
C SER A 37 8.78 -6.76 -0.74
N MET A 38 7.46 -6.91 -0.75
CA MET A 38 6.84 -8.01 -0.04
C MET A 38 5.58 -8.44 -0.77
N PHE A 39 5.21 -9.67 -0.55
CA PHE A 39 4.05 -10.28 -1.18
C PHE A 39 2.98 -10.44 -0.12
N VAL A 40 1.77 -9.97 -0.43
CA VAL A 40 0.68 -10.00 0.54
C VAL A 40 -0.55 -10.57 -0.11
N ASN A 41 -1.25 -11.41 0.63
CA ASN A 41 -2.52 -11.96 0.18
C ASN A 41 -3.58 -10.86 0.23
N PRO A 42 -4.35 -10.67 -0.85
CA PRO A 42 -5.36 -9.60 -0.85
C PRO A 42 -6.35 -9.68 0.30
N ASN A 43 -6.64 -10.88 0.77
CA ASN A 43 -7.59 -11.03 1.87
C ASN A 43 -6.99 -10.65 3.21
N SER A 44 -5.67 -10.60 3.30
CA SER A 44 -4.99 -10.32 4.56
C SER A 44 -4.40 -8.92 4.64
N ILE A 45 -4.43 -8.18 3.55
CA ILE A 45 -3.71 -6.92 3.53
C ILE A 45 -4.26 -5.94 4.56
N GLU A 46 -5.55 -5.95 4.76
CA GLU A 46 -6.17 -4.99 5.67
C GLU A 46 -5.94 -5.31 7.14
N SER A 47 -5.47 -6.50 7.45
CA SER A 47 -5.16 -6.83 8.83
C SER A 47 -3.77 -6.33 9.24
N ALA A 48 -2.91 -6.01 8.26
CA ALA A 48 -1.55 -5.58 8.55
C ALA A 48 -1.23 -4.19 8.00
N PHE A 49 -2.08 -3.67 7.13
CA PHE A 49 -1.83 -2.39 6.47
C PHE A 49 -3.08 -1.53 6.47
N VAL A 50 -2.86 -0.22 6.40
CA VAL A 50 -3.95 0.73 6.23
C VAL A 50 -3.72 1.50 4.94
N SER A 51 -4.81 1.78 4.26
CA SER A 51 -4.75 2.55 3.01
C SER A 51 -4.44 4.00 3.30
N VAL A 52 -3.56 4.58 2.48
CA VAL A 52 -3.18 5.97 2.62
C VAL A 52 -3.60 6.71 1.36
N ILE A 53 -4.38 7.77 1.54
CA ILE A 53 -4.91 8.53 0.42
C ILE A 53 -4.36 9.94 0.49
N GLU A 54 -3.27 10.16 -0.22
CA GLU A 54 -2.60 11.44 -0.18
C GLU A 54 -3.35 12.54 -0.93
N ASP A 55 -4.03 12.14 -1.98
CA ASP A 55 -4.75 13.12 -2.78
C ASP A 55 -5.82 13.82 -1.99
N GLU A 56 -6.47 13.09 -1.11
CA GLU A 56 -7.49 13.68 -0.25
C GLU A 56 -6.91 14.74 0.65
N VAL A 57 -5.74 14.48 1.16
CA VAL A 57 -5.08 15.44 2.05
C VAL A 57 -4.78 16.71 1.30
N LYS A 58 -4.33 16.59 0.08
CA LYS A 58 -4.03 17.78 -0.71
C LYS A 58 -5.27 18.60 -0.98
N ASP A 59 -6.36 17.94 -1.27
CA ASP A 59 -7.59 18.66 -1.54
C ASP A 59 -8.06 19.44 -0.34
N LYS A 60 -7.86 18.88 0.83
CA LYS A 60 -8.30 19.53 2.04
C LYS A 60 -7.48 20.75 2.40
N VAL A 61 -6.27 20.78 1.96
CA VAL A 61 -5.39 21.88 2.27
C VAL A 61 -5.88 23.16 1.60
N LYS A 62 -6.57 22.99 0.51
CA LYS A 62 -7.11 24.17 -0.13
C LYS A 62 -8.29 24.68 0.61
#